data_182833fc7d5448877af79a0cc62b14d2
#
_entry.id   182833fc7d5448877af79a0cc62b14d2
#
_cell.length_a   1.000
_cell.length_b   1.000
_cell.length_c   1.000
_cell.angle_alpha   90.00
_cell.angle_beta   90.00
_cell.angle_gamma   90.00
#
_symmetry.space_group_name_H-M   'P 1'
#
loop_
_entity.id
_entity.type
_entity.pdbx_description
1 polymer ?
#
loop_
_entity_poly.entity_id
_entity_poly.type
_entity_poly.pdbx_seq_one_letter_code
_entity_poly.pdbx_strand_id
1 'polypeptide(L)'
;FKILFDFLILQKNYMKNLSSDDLVQKLKIDKDAFLLDVRTEEEYNMSHIPNSKLLDIRDPQQFIDGIQGFDKSKNYYVYCHSGVRSVQACQIMKTFGFNNLNNLIGGISEWKGLKTS
;
A
#
# COMPACT_ATOMS: atom_id res chain seq x y z
N PHE A 1 22.21 -19.85 4.34
CA PHE A 1 22.43 -18.68 5.20
C PHE A 1 22.50 -17.41 4.41
N LYS A 2 23.38 -17.38 3.41
CA LYS A 2 23.51 -16.22 2.51
C LYS A 2 22.22 -15.97 1.72
N ILE A 3 21.58 -17.02 1.26
CA ILE A 3 20.33 -16.92 0.49
C ILE A 3 19.24 -16.26 1.33
N LEU A 4 19.09 -16.65 2.58
CA LEU A 4 18.11 -16.06 3.49
C LEU A 4 18.45 -14.59 3.77
N PHE A 5 19.71 -14.29 3.97
CA PHE A 5 20.18 -12.92 4.20
C PHE A 5 19.90 -12.03 2.98
N ASP A 6 20.23 -12.51 1.78
CA ASP A 6 19.98 -11.79 0.53
C ASP A 6 18.49 -11.55 0.33
N PHE A 7 17.64 -12.53 0.65
CA PHE A 7 16.19 -12.40 0.58
C PHE A 7 15.67 -11.31 1.51
N LEU A 8 16.17 -11.25 2.76
CA LEU A 8 15.78 -10.22 3.71
C LEU A 8 16.22 -8.83 3.27
N ILE A 9 17.41 -8.71 2.68
CA ILE A 9 17.89 -7.44 2.14
C ILE A 9 17.02 -6.98 0.97
N LEU A 10 16.68 -7.88 0.06
CA LEU A 10 15.80 -7.58 -1.06
C LEU A 10 14.42 -7.11 -0.58
N GLN A 11 13.89 -7.73 0.47
CA GLN A 11 12.61 -7.31 1.04
C GLN A 11 12.66 -5.90 1.64
N LYS A 12 13.78 -5.50 2.23
CA LYS A 12 13.94 -4.15 2.76
C LYS A 12 13.91 -3.07 1.68
N ASN A 13 14.30 -3.42 0.46
CA ASN A 13 14.43 -2.48 -0.66
C ASN A 13 13.31 -2.61 -1.70
N TYR A 14 12.25 -3.39 -1.40
CA TYR A 14 11.20 -3.69 -2.38
C TYR A 14 10.12 -2.62 -2.45
N MET A 15 10.10 -1.70 -1.51
CA MET A 15 9.08 -0.65 -1.48
C MET A 15 9.73 0.68 -1.11
N LYS A 16 9.11 1.77 -1.56
CA LYS A 16 9.48 3.12 -1.15
C LYS A 16 8.57 3.56 -0.01
N ASN A 17 9.12 4.31 0.92
CA ASN A 17 8.36 4.95 1.99
C ASN A 17 8.16 6.42 1.64
N LEU A 18 6.90 6.86 1.60
CA LEU A 18 6.55 8.22 1.27
C LEU A 18 5.89 8.91 2.46
N SER A 19 6.24 10.16 2.69
CA SER A 19 5.52 11.01 3.63
C SER A 19 4.16 11.40 3.05
N SER A 20 3.29 11.97 3.90
CA SER A 20 2.02 12.53 3.43
C SER A 20 2.23 13.56 2.32
N ASP A 21 3.19 14.47 2.49
CA ASP A 21 3.46 15.51 1.48
C ASP A 21 3.95 14.90 0.16
N ASP A 22 4.84 13.90 0.23
CA ASP A 22 5.33 13.22 -0.97
C ASP A 22 4.19 12.51 -1.71
N LEU A 23 3.30 11.85 -0.98
CA LEU A 23 2.18 11.15 -1.61
C LEU A 23 1.22 12.14 -2.28
N VAL A 24 0.94 13.28 -1.64
CA VAL A 24 0.13 14.33 -2.26
C VAL A 24 0.71 14.74 -3.62
N GLN A 25 2.03 14.95 -3.68
CA GLN A 25 2.69 15.33 -4.94
C GLN A 25 2.61 14.23 -5.98
N LYS A 26 2.84 12.97 -5.58
CA LYS A 26 2.76 11.84 -6.49
C LYS A 26 1.37 11.67 -7.07
N LEU A 27 0.33 11.81 -6.27
CA LEU A 27 -1.05 11.68 -6.73
C LEU A 27 -1.43 12.79 -7.71
N LYS A 28 -0.80 13.96 -7.65
CA LYS A 28 -1.05 15.04 -8.59
C LYS A 28 -0.50 14.74 -9.98
N ILE A 29 0.64 14.08 -10.07
CA ILE A 29 1.34 13.87 -11.34
C ILE A 29 1.15 12.47 -11.93
N ASP A 30 0.87 11.47 -11.11
CA ASP A 30 0.69 10.09 -11.56
C ASP A 30 -0.79 9.82 -11.83
N LYS A 31 -1.19 9.93 -13.10
CA LYS A 31 -2.59 9.75 -13.50
C LYS A 31 -3.06 8.31 -13.40
N ASP A 32 -2.11 7.36 -13.39
CA ASP A 32 -2.39 5.93 -13.29
C ASP A 32 -2.11 5.39 -11.88
N ALA A 33 -1.96 6.27 -10.91
CA ALA A 33 -1.73 5.87 -9.53
C ALA A 33 -2.86 4.98 -9.01
N PHE A 34 -2.50 3.89 -8.37
CA PHE A 34 -3.46 3.00 -7.73
C PHE A 34 -3.30 3.16 -6.21
N LEU A 35 -4.26 3.80 -5.58
CA LEU A 35 -4.24 4.04 -4.14
C LEU A 35 -5.01 2.93 -3.44
N LEU A 36 -4.32 2.17 -2.60
CA LEU A 36 -4.87 0.96 -1.97
C LEU A 36 -4.94 1.12 -0.46
N ASP A 37 -6.15 1.04 0.08
CA ASP A 37 -6.43 1.02 1.51
C ASP A 37 -6.55 -0.42 1.97
N VAL A 38 -5.67 -0.86 2.88
CA VAL A 38 -5.64 -2.26 3.33
C VAL A 38 -6.24 -2.45 4.73
N ARG A 39 -7.00 -1.45 5.18
CA ARG A 39 -7.70 -1.49 6.47
C ARG A 39 -9.00 -2.28 6.37
N THR A 40 -9.77 -2.25 7.45
CA THR A 40 -11.09 -2.88 7.48
C THR A 40 -12.13 -2.02 6.78
N GLU A 41 -13.23 -2.66 6.38
CA GLU A 41 -14.38 -1.94 5.82
C GLU A 41 -14.92 -0.88 6.79
N GLU A 42 -14.98 -1.21 8.07
CA GLU A 42 -15.43 -0.27 9.10
C GLU A 42 -14.55 0.98 9.15
N GLU A 43 -13.22 0.80 9.16
CA GLU A 43 -12.29 1.93 9.14
C GLU A 43 -12.46 2.76 7.87
N TYR A 44 -12.58 2.10 6.73
CA TYR A 44 -12.75 2.76 5.43
C TYR A 44 -14.01 3.60 5.39
N ASN A 45 -15.11 3.06 5.89
CA ASN A 45 -16.40 3.75 5.88
C ASN A 45 -16.43 4.96 6.84
N MET A 46 -15.63 4.93 7.88
CA MET A 46 -15.51 6.09 8.77
C MET A 46 -14.77 7.24 8.11
N SER A 47 -13.68 6.94 7.43
CA SER A 47 -12.88 7.94 6.73
C SER A 47 -11.81 7.25 5.88
N HIS A 48 -11.60 7.72 4.66
CA HIS A 48 -10.55 7.20 3.78
C HIS A 48 -10.04 8.29 2.85
N ILE A 49 -8.89 8.04 2.22
CA ILE A 49 -8.34 8.96 1.23
C ILE A 49 -9.17 8.83 -0.05
N PRO A 50 -9.64 9.94 -0.65
CA PRO A 50 -10.48 9.87 -1.85
C PRO A 50 -9.82 9.06 -2.97
N ASN A 51 -10.64 8.32 -3.71
CA ASN A 51 -10.23 7.47 -4.83
C ASN A 51 -9.41 6.25 -4.44
N SER A 52 -9.31 5.94 -3.14
CA SER A 52 -8.67 4.70 -2.72
C SER A 52 -9.61 3.52 -2.91
N LYS A 53 -9.01 2.37 -3.19
CA LYS A 53 -9.71 1.09 -3.26
C LYS A 53 -9.43 0.31 -1.99
N LEU A 54 -10.48 -0.26 -1.41
CA LEU A 54 -10.36 -1.06 -0.19
C LEU A 54 -10.05 -2.52 -0.51
N LEU A 55 -9.04 -3.06 0.16
CA LEU A 55 -8.77 -4.50 0.16
C LEU A 55 -8.16 -4.88 1.51
N ASP A 56 -8.98 -5.42 2.40
CA ASP A 56 -8.62 -5.72 3.79
C ASP A 56 -7.56 -6.83 3.86
N ILE A 57 -6.43 -6.55 4.53
CA ILE A 57 -5.34 -7.51 4.66
C ILE A 57 -5.49 -8.47 5.84
N ARG A 58 -6.49 -8.28 6.70
CA ARG A 58 -6.65 -9.15 7.87
C ARG A 58 -6.92 -10.60 7.49
N ASP A 59 -7.49 -10.84 6.31
CA ASP A 59 -7.57 -12.16 5.72
C ASP A 59 -6.56 -12.23 4.58
N PRO A 60 -5.34 -12.76 4.84
CA PRO A 60 -4.28 -12.76 3.82
C PRO A 60 -4.65 -13.50 2.53
N GLN A 61 -5.46 -14.56 2.63
CA GLN A 61 -5.86 -15.30 1.43
C GLN A 61 -6.81 -14.48 0.56
N GLN A 62 -7.77 -13.78 1.17
CA GLN A 62 -8.65 -12.88 0.42
C GLN A 62 -7.86 -11.74 -0.19
N PHE A 63 -6.85 -11.23 0.51
CA PHE A 63 -5.99 -10.18 -0.02
C PHE A 63 -5.23 -10.68 -1.25
N ILE A 64 -4.61 -11.86 -1.15
CA ILE A 64 -3.90 -12.49 -2.27
C ILE A 64 -4.83 -12.70 -3.46
N ASP A 65 -6.03 -13.23 -3.22
CA ASP A 65 -7.02 -13.43 -4.28
C ASP A 65 -7.43 -12.11 -4.92
N GLY A 66 -7.58 -11.06 -4.10
CA GLY A 66 -7.98 -9.74 -4.58
C GLY A 66 -6.95 -9.05 -5.45
N ILE A 67 -5.65 -9.25 -5.19
CA ILE A 67 -4.61 -8.61 -6.00
C ILE A 67 -4.31 -9.35 -7.31
N GLN A 68 -4.82 -10.57 -7.49
CA GLN A 68 -4.50 -11.37 -8.69
C GLN A 68 -4.93 -10.68 -9.98
N GLY A 69 -6.01 -9.91 -9.95
CA GLY A 69 -6.49 -9.20 -11.13
C GLY A 69 -5.86 -7.83 -11.34
N PHE A 70 -4.98 -7.38 -10.47
CA PHE A 70 -4.36 -6.06 -10.59
C PHE A 70 -3.24 -6.05 -11.63
N ASP A 71 -3.11 -4.94 -12.35
CA ASP A 71 -1.99 -4.73 -13.27
C ASP A 71 -0.70 -4.50 -12.46
N LYS A 72 0.23 -5.44 -12.56
CA LYS A 72 1.46 -5.43 -11.76
C LYS A 72 2.46 -4.34 -12.16
N SER A 73 2.25 -3.71 -13.32
CA SER A 73 3.13 -2.64 -13.81
C SER A 73 2.76 -1.25 -13.29
N LYS A 74 1.59 -1.09 -12.70
CA LYS A 74 1.15 0.20 -12.16
C LYS A 74 1.92 0.57 -10.91
N ASN A 75 1.88 1.85 -10.58
CA ASN A 75 2.41 2.36 -9.32
C ASN A 75 1.33 2.22 -8.24
N TYR A 76 1.63 1.46 -7.20
CA TYR A 76 0.72 1.24 -6.08
C TYR A 76 1.17 2.06 -4.88
N TYR A 77 0.21 2.78 -4.32
CA TYR A 77 0.39 3.58 -3.11
C TYR A 77 -0.49 2.96 -2.05
N VAL A 78 0.13 2.33 -1.05
CA VAL A 78 -0.56 1.47 -0.08
C VAL A 78 -0.54 2.13 1.28
N TYR A 79 -1.69 2.17 1.95
CA TYR A 79 -1.76 2.73 3.29
C TYR A 79 -2.69 1.93 4.19
N CYS A 80 -2.42 2.06 5.49
CA CYS A 80 -3.30 1.58 6.55
C CYS A 80 -3.49 2.68 7.57
N HIS A 81 -3.76 2.35 8.84
CA HIS A 81 -3.94 3.37 9.87
C HIS A 81 -2.61 4.03 10.24
N SER A 82 -1.59 3.23 10.56
CA SER A 82 -0.31 3.72 11.10
C SER A 82 0.94 3.24 10.34
N GLY A 83 0.78 2.41 9.30
CA GLY A 83 1.89 1.96 8.46
C GLY A 83 2.32 0.50 8.64
N VAL A 84 1.75 -0.24 9.59
CA VAL A 84 2.16 -1.64 9.86
C VAL A 84 1.53 -2.61 8.86
N ARG A 85 0.22 -2.58 8.73
CA ARG A 85 -0.51 -3.46 7.80
C ARG A 85 -0.13 -3.19 6.35
N SER A 86 0.12 -1.94 6.00
CA SER A 86 0.50 -1.58 4.64
C SER A 86 1.88 -2.11 4.26
N VAL A 87 2.83 -2.16 5.18
CA VAL A 87 4.13 -2.79 4.95
C VAL A 87 3.93 -4.28 4.68
N GLN A 88 3.11 -4.95 5.46
CA GLN A 88 2.78 -6.36 5.26
C GLN A 88 2.13 -6.59 3.89
N ALA A 89 1.21 -5.72 3.51
CA ALA A 89 0.57 -5.77 2.19
C ALA A 89 1.60 -5.66 1.06
N CYS A 90 2.53 -4.71 1.18
CA CYS A 90 3.60 -4.54 0.19
C CYS A 90 4.49 -5.79 0.11
N GLN A 91 4.81 -6.44 1.23
CA GLN A 91 5.57 -7.68 1.23
C GLN A 91 4.87 -8.77 0.42
N ILE A 92 3.58 -8.93 0.64
CA ILE A 92 2.78 -9.91 -0.11
C ILE A 92 2.77 -9.56 -1.59
N MET A 93 2.48 -8.32 -1.91
CA MET A 93 2.42 -7.87 -3.31
C MET A 93 3.75 -8.06 -4.02
N LYS A 94 4.86 -7.77 -3.36
CA LYS A 94 6.19 -8.02 -3.95
C LYS A 94 6.39 -9.50 -4.27
N THR A 95 5.98 -10.37 -3.37
CA THR A 95 6.08 -11.82 -3.58
C THR A 95 5.32 -12.26 -4.83
N PHE A 96 4.22 -11.58 -5.16
CA PHE A 96 3.39 -11.90 -6.31
C PHE A 96 3.73 -11.07 -7.56
N GLY A 97 4.90 -10.42 -7.58
CA GLY A 97 5.44 -9.82 -8.80
C GLY A 97 5.16 -8.34 -8.99
N PHE A 98 4.62 -7.66 -8.00
CA PHE A 98 4.44 -6.21 -8.05
C PHE A 98 5.78 -5.51 -7.80
N ASN A 99 6.17 -4.60 -8.68
CA ASN A 99 7.50 -3.97 -8.64
C ASN A 99 7.48 -2.49 -8.21
N ASN A 100 6.34 -1.83 -8.29
CA ASN A 100 6.24 -0.40 -8.05
C ASN A 100 5.36 -0.16 -6.82
N LEU A 101 5.94 -0.40 -5.64
CA LEU A 101 5.24 -0.36 -4.37
C LEU A 101 5.70 0.81 -3.52
N ASN A 102 4.75 1.54 -2.97
CA ASN A 102 5.00 2.71 -2.12
C ASN A 102 4.12 2.63 -0.88
N ASN A 103 4.73 2.82 0.29
CA ASN A 103 4.03 2.80 1.57
C ASN A 103 3.90 4.22 2.11
N LEU A 104 2.72 4.58 2.57
CA LEU A 104 2.49 5.86 3.25
C LEU A 104 2.96 5.75 4.70
N ILE A 105 4.05 6.42 5.03
CA ILE A 105 4.58 6.45 6.40
C ILE A 105 3.53 7.06 7.33
N GLY A 106 3.29 6.39 8.46
CA GLY A 106 2.30 6.84 9.43
C GLY A 106 0.86 6.63 9.03
N GLY A 107 0.61 6.13 7.83
CA GLY A 107 -0.73 5.81 7.34
C GLY A 107 -1.67 7.01 7.33
N ILE A 108 -2.97 6.73 7.34
CA ILE A 108 -3.98 7.79 7.32
C ILE A 108 -3.94 8.65 8.59
N SER A 109 -3.40 8.11 9.69
CA SER A 109 -3.30 8.88 10.95
C SER A 109 -2.44 10.14 10.80
N GLU A 110 -1.46 10.13 9.89
CA GLU A 110 -0.61 11.28 9.61
C GLU A 110 -0.89 11.94 8.24
N TRP A 111 -1.93 11.51 7.57
CA TRP A 111 -2.31 12.05 6.26
C TRP A 111 -2.88 13.45 6.42
N LYS A 112 -2.30 14.40 5.69
CA LYS A 112 -2.68 15.82 5.72
C LYS A 112 -3.53 16.24 4.54
N GLY A 113 -3.76 15.34 3.59
CA GLY A 113 -4.61 15.61 2.44
C GLY A 113 -6.09 15.46 2.75
N LEU A 114 -6.90 15.49 1.70
CA LEU A 114 -8.36 15.34 1.83
C LEU A 114 -8.72 13.92 2.29
N LYS A 115 -9.82 13.84 3.04
CA LYS A 115 -10.45 12.59 3.44
C LYS A 115 -11.93 12.64 3.12
N THR A 116 -12.53 11.49 2.91
CA THR A 116 -13.97 11.35 2.68
C THR A 116 -14.50 10.12 3.41
N SER A 117 -15.79 9.95 3.45
CA SER A 117 -16.41 8.76 4.05
C SER A 117 -17.42 8.13 3.11
#